data_003ab3427da2fbf46debf5d57f85214d
#
_entry.id   003ab3427da2fbf46debf5d57f85214d
#
_cell.length_a   1.000
_cell.length_b   1.000
_cell.length_c   1.000
_cell.angle_alpha   90.00
_cell.angle_beta   90.00
_cell.angle_gamma   90.00
#
_symmetry.space_group_name_H-M   'P 1'
#
loop_
_entity.id
_entity.type
_entity.pdbx_description
1 polymer ?
#
loop_
_entity_poly.entity_id
_entity_poly.type
_entity_poly.pdbx_seq_one_letter_code
_entity_poly.pdbx_strand_id
1 'polypeptide(L)'
;MKKYLMGLSILIFCANAYGEVIDLGEKNIYSETGFEKNLRNSTTSPFIITSKDIEKKGYTSVSEVLDSVPGVNIQEGLHPAVDVRGQGYQKAKATVQLLVDGVPANMLDTSHMNVPIDVVNINEIERIEVIPGGGAVLYGSGTSGGVINIITKKYKGNNNIRGGVGYQVASFRNNKFDVSAGTSVGDFDFDINYSKNRKYGYRDYDFTNSDYFSGRINYNISKTSNIAFKYSGYRDKYTYPSFLTQKELDDNRRQSGNDKEAKENNRIKKDEFTLTYNTKIGDKNDLNILG
;
A
#
# COMPACT_ATOMS: atom_id res chain seq x y z
N MET A 1 60.61 -40.33 -22.69
CA MET A 1 59.98 -39.44 -21.73
C MET A 1 59.40 -38.25 -22.49
N LYS A 2 58.10 -38.33 -22.79
CA LYS A 2 57.38 -37.23 -23.50
C LYS A 2 56.74 -36.33 -22.45
N LYS A 3 57.16 -35.05 -22.41
CA LYS A 3 56.58 -34.00 -21.58
C LYS A 3 55.36 -33.45 -22.31
N TYR A 4 54.19 -33.61 -21.75
CA TYR A 4 52.97 -32.95 -22.21
C TYR A 4 52.91 -31.53 -21.60
N LEU A 5 52.99 -30.52 -22.46
CA LEU A 5 52.75 -29.14 -22.13
C LEU A 5 51.23 -28.91 -22.19
N MET A 6 50.62 -28.73 -21.06
CA MET A 6 49.19 -28.43 -20.93
C MET A 6 49.00 -26.92 -21.04
N GLY A 7 48.58 -26.45 -22.22
CA GLY A 7 48.25 -25.06 -22.46
C GLY A 7 46.91 -24.70 -21.79
N LEU A 8 46.96 -23.82 -20.79
CA LEU A 8 45.80 -23.27 -20.10
C LEU A 8 45.25 -22.09 -20.94
N SER A 9 44.22 -22.36 -21.74
CA SER A 9 43.52 -21.31 -22.48
C SER A 9 42.57 -20.58 -21.53
N ILE A 10 42.94 -19.37 -21.10
CA ILE A 10 42.04 -18.46 -20.36
C ILE A 10 41.12 -17.83 -21.38
N LEU A 11 39.88 -18.30 -21.43
CA LEU A 11 38.78 -17.65 -22.13
C LEU A 11 38.34 -16.43 -21.31
N ILE A 12 38.78 -15.24 -21.72
CA ILE A 12 38.25 -13.98 -21.19
C ILE A 12 36.85 -13.80 -21.78
N PHE A 13 35.84 -14.10 -21.00
CA PHE A 13 34.46 -13.74 -21.30
C PHE A 13 34.32 -12.25 -21.04
N CYS A 14 34.45 -11.40 -22.05
CA CYS A 14 33.97 -10.02 -22.00
C CYS A 14 32.45 -10.07 -21.99
N ALA A 15 31.84 -10.12 -20.80
CA ALA A 15 30.44 -9.80 -20.65
C ALA A 15 30.28 -8.33 -21.02
N ASN A 16 29.72 -8.06 -22.21
CA ASN A 16 29.18 -6.76 -22.50
C ASN A 16 28.03 -6.53 -21.51
N ALA A 17 28.30 -5.84 -20.40
CA ALA A 17 27.29 -5.24 -19.56
C ALA A 17 26.65 -4.13 -20.39
N TYR A 18 25.65 -4.47 -21.19
CA TYR A 18 24.68 -3.49 -21.64
C TYR A 18 23.96 -3.06 -20.38
N GLY A 19 24.36 -1.92 -19.82
CA GLY A 19 23.55 -1.22 -18.84
C GLY A 19 22.23 -0.91 -19.55
N GLU A 20 21.19 -1.65 -19.21
CA GLU A 20 19.84 -1.28 -19.56
C GLU A 20 19.67 0.14 -19.05
N VAL A 21 19.59 1.12 -19.96
CA VAL A 21 19.20 2.47 -19.60
C VAL A 21 17.79 2.30 -19.06
N ILE A 22 17.67 2.28 -17.75
CA ILE A 22 16.38 2.30 -17.09
C ILE A 22 15.80 3.67 -17.47
N ASP A 23 14.97 3.69 -18.50
CA ASP A 23 14.13 4.83 -18.80
C ASP A 23 13.21 5.00 -17.59
N LEU A 24 13.58 5.93 -16.73
CA LEU A 24 12.80 6.26 -15.54
C LEU A 24 11.45 6.86 -15.89
N GLY A 25 11.15 7.02 -17.21
CA GLY A 25 9.92 7.61 -17.71
C GLY A 25 9.56 8.90 -16.97
N GLU A 26 8.64 9.67 -17.47
CA GLU A 26 8.06 10.77 -16.70
C GLU A 26 7.21 10.17 -15.56
N LYS A 27 7.81 10.02 -14.37
CA LYS A 27 7.09 9.61 -13.18
C LYS A 27 6.42 10.84 -12.58
N ASN A 28 5.11 10.80 -12.52
CA ASN A 28 4.32 11.82 -11.86
C ASN A 28 4.04 11.40 -10.42
N ILE A 29 4.06 12.37 -9.51
CA ILE A 29 3.65 12.23 -8.10
C ILE A 29 2.41 13.08 -7.86
N TYR A 30 1.54 12.60 -7.00
CA TYR A 30 0.30 13.27 -6.62
C TYR A 30 0.38 13.86 -5.21
N SER A 31 1.05 13.16 -4.31
CA SER A 31 0.99 13.42 -2.87
C SER A 31 1.72 14.67 -2.40
N GLU A 32 2.54 15.30 -3.24
CA GLU A 32 3.25 16.53 -2.87
C GLU A 32 2.37 17.77 -2.96
N THR A 33 1.48 17.82 -3.94
CA THR A 33 0.69 19.02 -4.26
C THR A 33 -0.83 18.77 -4.37
N GLY A 34 -1.27 17.50 -4.27
CA GLY A 34 -2.66 17.12 -4.58
C GLY A 34 -2.95 17.05 -6.07
N PHE A 35 -1.98 17.36 -6.94
CA PHE A 35 -2.06 17.27 -8.38
C PHE A 35 -0.90 16.46 -8.94
N GLU A 36 -1.08 15.87 -10.12
CA GLU A 36 0.01 15.20 -10.80
C GLU A 36 1.13 16.20 -11.13
N LYS A 37 2.31 15.97 -10.60
CA LYS A 37 3.51 16.75 -10.81
C LYS A 37 4.64 15.83 -11.23
N ASN A 38 5.44 16.28 -12.20
CA ASN A 38 6.61 15.52 -12.60
C ASN A 38 7.59 15.39 -11.43
N LEU A 39 8.06 14.18 -11.16
CA LEU A 39 8.98 13.86 -10.06
C LEU A 39 10.25 14.73 -10.09
N ARG A 40 10.74 15.10 -11.28
CA ARG A 40 11.91 15.97 -11.44
C ARG A 40 11.73 17.37 -10.85
N ASN A 41 10.47 17.80 -10.72
CA ASN A 41 10.10 19.10 -10.14
C ASN A 41 9.68 18.99 -8.67
N SER A 42 9.85 17.79 -8.06
CA SER A 42 9.55 17.58 -6.65
C SER A 42 10.56 18.31 -5.77
N THR A 43 10.07 18.94 -4.72
CA THR A 43 10.91 19.56 -3.67
C THR A 43 11.28 18.57 -2.58
N THR A 44 10.60 17.42 -2.57
CA THR A 44 10.88 16.28 -1.67
C THR A 44 11.54 15.16 -2.46
N SER A 45 12.05 14.16 -1.76
CA SER A 45 12.58 12.94 -2.38
C SER A 45 11.62 11.78 -2.12
N PRO A 46 10.48 11.70 -2.83
CA PRO A 46 9.49 10.65 -2.61
C PRO A 46 10.00 9.32 -3.13
N PHE A 47 9.59 8.23 -2.46
CA PHE A 47 9.70 6.88 -2.99
C PHE A 47 8.40 6.54 -3.71
N ILE A 48 8.52 6.00 -4.92
CA ILE A 48 7.38 5.57 -5.73
C ILE A 48 7.54 4.08 -6.03
N ILE A 49 6.58 3.28 -5.58
CA ILE A 49 6.52 1.85 -5.84
C ILE A 49 5.31 1.60 -6.74
N THR A 50 5.55 1.15 -7.96
CA THR A 50 4.49 0.93 -8.95
C THR A 50 3.89 -0.46 -8.84
N SER A 51 2.71 -0.68 -9.45
CA SER A 51 2.11 -2.02 -9.57
C SER A 51 3.07 -3.04 -10.21
N LYS A 52 3.87 -2.62 -11.18
CA LYS A 52 4.89 -3.49 -11.80
C LYS A 52 5.99 -3.89 -10.81
N ASP A 53 6.41 -2.97 -9.94
CA ASP A 53 7.38 -3.27 -8.89
C ASP A 53 6.80 -4.26 -7.87
N ILE A 54 5.52 -4.07 -7.51
CA ILE A 54 4.77 -4.95 -6.60
C ILE A 54 4.70 -6.36 -7.19
N GLU A 55 4.26 -6.49 -8.43
CA GLU A 55 4.16 -7.77 -9.14
C GLU A 55 5.52 -8.45 -9.30
N LYS A 56 6.54 -7.71 -9.76
CA LYS A 56 7.90 -8.24 -9.99
C LYS A 56 8.54 -8.78 -8.72
N LYS A 57 8.30 -8.15 -7.58
CA LYS A 57 8.84 -8.56 -6.28
C LYS A 57 7.94 -9.57 -5.55
N GLY A 58 6.73 -9.82 -6.04
CA GLY A 58 5.80 -10.78 -5.48
C GLY A 58 5.22 -10.37 -4.12
N TYR A 59 5.13 -9.07 -3.85
CA TYR A 59 4.54 -8.58 -2.61
C TYR A 59 3.06 -8.95 -2.51
N THR A 60 2.63 -9.35 -1.34
CA THR A 60 1.27 -9.85 -1.06
C THR A 60 0.44 -8.88 -0.22
N SER A 61 1.08 -7.89 0.39
CA SER A 61 0.46 -6.91 1.27
C SER A 61 1.11 -5.52 1.14
N VAL A 62 0.40 -4.48 1.53
CA VAL A 62 0.94 -3.11 1.59
C VAL A 62 2.06 -3.02 2.61
N SER A 63 1.92 -3.73 3.73
CA SER A 63 2.94 -3.79 4.78
C SER A 63 4.29 -4.28 4.22
N GLU A 64 4.30 -5.36 3.42
CA GLU A 64 5.53 -5.87 2.78
C GLU A 64 6.15 -4.85 1.82
N VAL A 65 5.32 -4.14 1.06
CA VAL A 65 5.79 -3.08 0.17
C VAL A 65 6.47 -1.97 0.96
N LEU A 66 5.81 -1.48 2.00
CA LEU A 66 6.33 -0.38 2.81
C LEU A 66 7.61 -0.76 3.56
N ASP A 67 7.69 -1.97 4.07
CA ASP A 67 8.91 -2.47 4.75
C ASP A 67 10.12 -2.55 3.82
N SER A 68 9.89 -2.66 2.51
CA SER A 68 10.95 -2.63 1.51
C SER A 68 11.48 -1.23 1.16
N VAL A 69 10.82 -0.17 1.65
CA VAL A 69 11.19 1.22 1.35
C VAL A 69 12.30 1.68 2.29
N PRO A 70 13.44 2.19 1.79
CA PRO A 70 14.51 2.68 2.64
C PRO A 70 14.04 3.73 3.64
N GLY A 71 14.36 3.53 4.92
CA GLY A 71 13.98 4.44 6.00
C GLY A 71 12.54 4.33 6.47
N VAL A 72 11.78 3.37 5.95
CA VAL A 72 10.47 2.96 6.46
C VAL A 72 10.64 1.66 7.24
N ASN A 73 9.98 1.58 8.38
CA ASN A 73 9.98 0.39 9.23
C ASN A 73 8.54 0.11 9.68
N ILE A 74 8.07 -1.10 9.44
CA ILE A 74 6.78 -1.56 9.93
C ILE A 74 7.01 -2.15 11.32
N GLN A 75 6.54 -1.44 12.32
CA GLN A 75 6.59 -1.95 13.68
C GLN A 75 5.37 -2.82 13.93
N GLU A 76 5.61 -4.12 14.00
CA GLU A 76 4.59 -5.09 14.36
C GLU A 76 4.26 -4.97 15.87
N GLY A 77 3.04 -5.23 16.22
CA GLY A 77 2.58 -5.20 17.60
C GLY A 77 1.07 -5.18 17.67
N LEU A 78 0.56 -4.85 18.86
CA LEU A 78 -0.87 -4.64 19.12
C LEU A 78 -1.53 -3.82 18.03
N HIS A 79 -0.77 -2.91 17.52
CA HIS A 79 -1.21 -1.95 16.52
C HIS A 79 -0.03 -1.65 15.59
N PRO A 80 0.01 -2.24 14.40
CA PRO A 80 1.10 -2.00 13.47
C PRO A 80 1.19 -0.51 13.17
N ALA A 81 2.37 0.05 13.28
CA ALA A 81 2.66 1.42 12.95
C ALA A 81 3.72 1.50 11.84
N VAL A 82 3.54 2.44 10.95
CA VAL A 82 4.56 2.75 9.95
C VAL A 82 5.45 3.84 10.51
N ASP A 83 6.69 3.50 10.80
CA ASP A 83 7.70 4.47 11.21
C ASP A 83 8.52 4.91 10.00
N VAL A 84 8.57 6.20 9.78
CA VAL A 84 9.37 6.81 8.72
C VAL A 84 10.51 7.57 9.36
N ARG A 85 11.75 7.26 8.97
CA ARG A 85 13.00 7.86 9.47
C ARG A 85 13.30 7.60 10.96
N GLY A 86 12.81 6.49 11.52
CA GLY A 86 13.23 6.06 12.86
C GLY A 86 12.75 6.95 14.01
N GLN A 87 11.54 7.50 13.93
CA GLN A 87 10.96 8.32 15.00
C GLN A 87 10.53 7.51 16.23
N GLY A 88 10.39 6.19 16.05
CA GLY A 88 9.93 5.25 17.07
C GLY A 88 8.41 5.13 17.15
N TYR A 89 7.98 3.98 17.63
CA TYR A 89 6.58 3.51 17.61
C TYR A 89 5.54 4.53 18.10
N GLN A 90 5.78 5.17 19.23
CA GLN A 90 4.82 6.10 19.82
C GLN A 90 4.63 7.38 18.98
N LYS A 91 5.71 7.88 18.39
CA LYS A 91 5.66 9.07 17.54
C LYS A 91 5.12 8.75 16.15
N ALA A 92 5.52 7.63 15.58
CA ALA A 92 5.13 7.20 14.24
C ALA A 92 3.61 7.19 14.06
N LYS A 93 2.85 6.71 15.05
CA LYS A 93 1.39 6.70 15.04
C LYS A 93 0.75 8.09 14.88
N ALA A 94 1.37 9.11 15.43
CA ALA A 94 0.83 10.47 15.44
C ALA A 94 1.41 11.36 14.33
N THR A 95 2.44 10.89 13.61
CA THR A 95 3.22 11.73 12.69
C THR A 95 3.24 11.24 11.24
N VAL A 96 2.73 10.05 10.98
CA VAL A 96 2.63 9.51 9.62
C VAL A 96 1.17 9.44 9.20
N GLN A 97 0.86 10.11 8.10
CA GLN A 97 -0.47 10.12 7.50
C GLN A 97 -0.56 9.07 6.40
N LEU A 98 -1.52 8.15 6.50
CA LEU A 98 -1.88 7.24 5.42
C LEU A 98 -3.06 7.80 4.63
N LEU A 99 -2.94 7.80 3.32
CA LEU A 99 -3.99 8.23 2.40
C LEU A 99 -4.32 7.09 1.42
N VAL A 100 -5.56 7.04 1.00
CA VAL A 100 -6.01 6.24 -0.15
C VAL A 100 -6.66 7.19 -1.16
N ASP A 101 -6.09 7.27 -2.35
CA ASP A 101 -6.51 8.22 -3.40
C ASP A 101 -6.57 9.69 -2.91
N GLY A 102 -5.68 10.06 -1.96
CA GLY A 102 -5.63 11.38 -1.35
C GLY A 102 -6.57 11.58 -0.15
N VAL A 103 -7.42 10.61 0.17
CA VAL A 103 -8.33 10.65 1.33
C VAL A 103 -7.63 10.07 2.55
N PRO A 104 -7.63 10.75 3.72
CA PRO A 104 -7.08 10.20 4.94
C PRO A 104 -7.72 8.88 5.33
N ALA A 105 -6.90 7.84 5.44
CA ALA A 105 -7.33 6.51 5.87
C ALA A 105 -7.18 6.30 7.38
N ASN A 106 -6.50 7.22 8.08
CA ASN A 106 -6.32 7.18 9.52
C ASN A 106 -7.67 7.20 10.23
N MET A 107 -7.82 6.38 11.26
CA MET A 107 -9.04 6.38 12.06
C MET A 107 -9.09 7.64 12.92
N LEU A 108 -10.31 8.15 13.15
CA LEU A 108 -10.55 9.35 13.97
C LEU A 108 -10.35 9.11 15.48
N ASP A 109 -10.17 7.87 15.89
CA ASP A 109 -9.90 7.53 17.29
C ASP A 109 -8.48 7.91 17.68
N THR A 110 -8.37 8.93 18.52
CA THR A 110 -7.09 9.50 18.98
C THR A 110 -6.39 8.69 20.04
N SER A 111 -7.06 7.70 20.63
CA SER A 111 -6.52 6.95 21.77
C SER A 111 -5.57 5.82 21.36
N HIS A 112 -5.80 5.20 20.21
CA HIS A 112 -5.03 4.03 19.74
C HIS A 112 -4.92 4.00 18.21
N MET A 113 -4.41 5.05 17.63
CA MET A 113 -4.40 5.28 16.18
C MET A 113 -3.61 4.23 15.40
N ASN A 114 -4.32 3.15 15.10
CA ASN A 114 -3.83 2.20 14.15
C ASN A 114 -4.64 2.29 12.89
N VAL A 115 -3.93 2.62 11.87
CA VAL A 115 -4.45 2.45 10.54
C VAL A 115 -4.17 1.00 10.19
N PRO A 116 -5.19 0.23 9.88
CA PRO A 116 -4.94 -1.03 9.18
C PRO A 116 -4.19 -0.66 7.91
N ILE A 117 -2.92 -1.00 7.83
CA ILE A 117 -2.07 -0.66 6.67
C ILE A 117 -2.57 -1.37 5.42
N ASP A 118 -3.10 -2.58 5.60
CA ASP A 118 -3.60 -3.44 4.53
C ASP A 118 -5.11 -3.23 4.24
N VAL A 119 -5.59 -1.98 4.29
CA VAL A 119 -7.00 -1.63 4.01
C VAL A 119 -7.36 -1.62 2.52
N VAL A 120 -6.36 -1.75 1.65
CA VAL A 120 -6.55 -1.79 0.20
C VAL A 120 -6.02 -3.11 -0.33
N ASN A 121 -6.74 -3.72 -1.26
CA ASN A 121 -6.24 -4.89 -1.95
C ASN A 121 -4.97 -4.54 -2.73
N ILE A 122 -3.88 -5.30 -2.52
CA ILE A 122 -2.60 -5.09 -3.20
C ILE A 122 -2.73 -5.07 -4.72
N ASN A 123 -3.65 -5.88 -5.29
CA ASN A 123 -3.91 -5.96 -6.71
C ASN A 123 -4.65 -4.74 -7.28
N GLU A 124 -5.31 -3.96 -6.42
CA GLU A 124 -5.98 -2.71 -6.78
C GLU A 124 -4.99 -1.52 -6.87
N ILE A 125 -3.79 -1.67 -6.34
CA ILE A 125 -2.82 -0.60 -6.25
C ILE A 125 -2.18 -0.32 -7.61
N GLU A 126 -2.24 0.93 -8.05
CA GLU A 126 -1.49 1.44 -9.19
C GLU A 126 -0.07 1.79 -8.77
N ARG A 127 0.07 2.54 -7.66
CA ARG A 127 1.36 2.89 -7.06
C ARG A 127 1.20 3.30 -5.60
N ILE A 128 2.27 3.22 -4.85
CA ILE A 128 2.38 3.77 -3.50
C ILE A 128 3.42 4.88 -3.54
N GLU A 129 3.06 6.05 -3.04
CA GLU A 129 3.93 7.21 -2.90
C GLU A 129 4.25 7.42 -1.42
N VAL A 130 5.54 7.40 -1.06
CA VAL A 130 6.02 7.66 0.30
C VAL A 130 6.80 8.95 0.30
N ILE A 131 6.30 9.97 0.99
CA ILE A 131 6.97 11.26 1.16
C ILE A 131 7.49 11.34 2.60
N PRO A 132 8.80 11.18 2.83
CA PRO A 132 9.37 11.26 4.16
C PRO A 132 9.52 12.72 4.62
N GLY A 133 9.05 12.98 5.84
CA GLY A 133 9.17 14.31 6.47
C GLY A 133 8.01 15.26 6.17
N GLY A 134 8.07 16.48 6.70
CA GLY A 134 6.99 17.46 6.72
C GLY A 134 6.62 18.13 5.39
N GLY A 135 6.89 17.52 4.23
CA GLY A 135 6.51 18.05 2.92
C GLY A 135 5.00 18.10 2.63
N ALA A 136 4.21 17.57 3.54
CA ALA A 136 2.76 17.40 3.33
C ALA A 136 1.95 18.52 3.98
N VAL A 137 2.23 19.77 3.64
CA VAL A 137 1.45 20.95 4.09
C VAL A 137 -0.04 20.82 3.74
N LEU A 138 -0.37 20.07 2.69
CA LEU A 138 -1.74 19.86 2.23
C LEU A 138 -2.58 18.98 3.15
N TYR A 139 -1.95 18.12 3.93
CA TYR A 139 -2.66 17.09 4.68
C TYR A 139 -2.76 17.39 6.18
N GLY A 140 -2.33 18.59 6.59
CA GLY A 140 -2.53 19.10 7.95
C GLY A 140 -1.63 18.49 9.02
N SER A 141 -2.11 18.50 10.25
CA SER A 141 -1.39 17.95 11.41
C SER A 141 -1.21 16.44 11.31
N GLY A 142 -0.15 15.91 11.94
CA GLY A 142 0.13 14.46 11.90
C GLY A 142 0.96 14.00 10.71
N THR A 143 1.54 14.93 9.94
CA THR A 143 2.36 14.63 8.76
C THR A 143 3.85 14.91 8.93
N SER A 144 4.28 15.26 10.14
CA SER A 144 5.69 15.60 10.39
C SER A 144 6.68 14.45 10.15
N GLY A 145 6.24 13.21 10.30
CA GLY A 145 6.99 12.00 9.95
C GLY A 145 6.98 11.69 8.48
N GLY A 146 5.86 11.94 7.83
CA GLY A 146 5.67 11.69 6.41
C GLY A 146 4.24 11.43 6.00
N VAL A 147 4.06 11.26 4.69
CA VAL A 147 2.80 10.88 4.07
C VAL A 147 3.01 9.64 3.23
N ILE A 148 2.09 8.72 3.33
CA ILE A 148 2.01 7.53 2.49
C ILE A 148 0.68 7.61 1.75
N ASN A 149 0.72 7.68 0.43
CA ASN A 149 -0.49 7.71 -0.38
C ASN A 149 -0.56 6.47 -1.28
N ILE A 150 -1.60 5.68 -1.08
CA ILE A 150 -1.91 4.52 -1.90
C ILE A 150 -2.85 4.98 -3.01
N ILE A 151 -2.38 4.93 -4.25
CA ILE A 151 -3.16 5.30 -5.41
C ILE A 151 -3.71 4.04 -6.06
N THR A 152 -5.03 3.98 -6.21
CA THR A 152 -5.71 2.82 -6.75
C THR A 152 -5.82 2.87 -8.27
N LYS A 153 -5.81 1.71 -8.91
CA LYS A 153 -6.01 1.57 -10.36
C LYS A 153 -7.37 2.15 -10.76
N LYS A 154 -7.38 2.90 -11.85
CA LYS A 154 -8.60 3.45 -12.44
C LYS A 154 -8.75 2.88 -13.84
N TYR A 155 -9.84 2.17 -14.08
CA TYR A 155 -10.15 1.68 -15.42
C TYR A 155 -10.70 2.84 -16.25
N LYS A 156 -10.14 3.07 -17.42
CA LYS A 156 -10.56 4.12 -18.34
C LYS A 156 -10.61 3.60 -19.78
N GLY A 157 -11.68 3.92 -20.47
CA GLY A 157 -11.70 4.07 -21.93
C GLY A 157 -11.54 2.81 -22.76
N ASN A 158 -12.19 1.68 -22.41
CA ASN A 158 -12.43 0.56 -23.33
C ASN A 158 -13.67 -0.20 -22.90
N ASN A 159 -14.57 -0.48 -23.82
CA ASN A 159 -15.78 -1.28 -23.58
C ASN A 159 -15.47 -2.75 -23.20
N ASN A 160 -14.21 -3.08 -22.96
CA ASN A 160 -13.79 -4.41 -22.56
C ASN A 160 -13.78 -4.55 -21.04
N ILE A 161 -14.32 -5.64 -20.55
CA ILE A 161 -14.20 -6.01 -19.15
C ILE A 161 -12.73 -6.40 -18.89
N ARG A 162 -12.13 -5.79 -17.89
CA ARG A 162 -10.82 -6.16 -17.35
C ARG A 162 -10.99 -6.58 -15.92
N GLY A 163 -10.26 -7.59 -15.52
CA GLY A 163 -10.33 -8.05 -14.15
C GLY A 163 -9.40 -9.21 -13.88
N GLY A 164 -9.38 -9.64 -12.65
CA GLY A 164 -8.55 -10.74 -12.20
C GLY A 164 -9.14 -11.42 -10.97
N VAL A 165 -8.77 -12.67 -10.80
CA VAL A 165 -9.04 -13.47 -9.61
C VAL A 165 -7.70 -13.98 -9.11
N GLY A 166 -7.43 -13.78 -7.82
CA GLY A 166 -6.23 -14.25 -7.15
C GLY A 166 -6.58 -15.14 -5.96
N TYR A 167 -5.80 -16.18 -5.77
CA TYR A 167 -5.84 -16.98 -4.55
C TYR A 167 -4.42 -17.29 -4.10
N GLN A 168 -4.11 -16.96 -2.86
CA GLN A 168 -2.80 -17.16 -2.28
C GLN A 168 -2.90 -18.06 -1.05
N VAL A 169 -1.92 -18.93 -0.87
CA VAL A 169 -1.74 -19.76 0.31
C VAL A 169 -0.32 -19.58 0.82
N ALA A 170 -0.18 -19.35 2.12
CA ALA A 170 1.12 -19.19 2.75
C ALA A 170 1.21 -20.01 4.04
N SER A 171 2.37 -19.97 4.70
CA SER A 171 2.64 -20.64 5.97
C SER A 171 1.58 -20.27 7.03
N PHE A 172 1.47 -21.09 8.07
CA PHE A 172 0.51 -20.91 9.18
C PHE A 172 -0.97 -20.88 8.77
N ARG A 173 -1.36 -21.56 7.69
CA ARG A 173 -2.73 -21.60 7.11
C ARG A 173 -3.22 -20.24 6.61
N ASN A 174 -2.30 -19.34 6.26
CA ASN A 174 -2.66 -18.08 5.66
C ASN A 174 -3.27 -18.29 4.28
N ASN A 175 -4.36 -17.63 4.01
CA ASN A 175 -4.98 -17.63 2.69
C ASN A 175 -5.59 -16.27 2.40
N LYS A 176 -5.50 -15.88 1.14
CA LYS A 176 -6.06 -14.64 0.62
C LYS A 176 -6.77 -14.94 -0.69
N PHE A 177 -7.96 -14.42 -0.83
CA PHE A 177 -8.76 -14.44 -2.05
C PHE A 177 -9.02 -13.01 -2.51
N ASP A 178 -8.78 -12.72 -3.76
CA ASP A 178 -8.97 -11.42 -4.38
C ASP A 178 -9.76 -11.56 -5.67
N VAL A 179 -10.66 -10.63 -5.92
CA VAL A 179 -11.32 -10.46 -7.21
C VAL A 179 -11.41 -8.98 -7.54
N SER A 180 -11.15 -8.64 -8.79
CA SER A 180 -11.29 -7.29 -9.32
C SER A 180 -11.92 -7.33 -10.69
N ALA A 181 -12.75 -6.35 -11.01
CA ALA A 181 -13.28 -6.14 -12.35
C ALA A 181 -13.51 -4.66 -12.60
N GLY A 182 -13.37 -4.26 -13.85
CA GLY A 182 -13.67 -2.91 -14.30
C GLY A 182 -14.02 -2.89 -15.78
N THR A 183 -14.83 -1.92 -16.16
CA THR A 183 -15.24 -1.69 -17.56
C THR A 183 -15.62 -0.24 -17.77
N SER A 184 -15.65 0.18 -19.02
CA SER A 184 -16.22 1.45 -19.45
C SER A 184 -17.37 1.21 -20.39
N VAL A 185 -18.47 1.92 -20.20
CA VAL A 185 -19.65 1.86 -21.06
C VAL A 185 -20.09 3.30 -21.35
N GLY A 186 -19.93 3.75 -22.59
CA GLY A 186 -20.16 5.14 -22.96
C GLY A 186 -19.24 6.07 -22.17
N ASP A 187 -19.85 7.02 -21.47
CA ASP A 187 -19.12 7.99 -20.65
C ASP A 187 -18.91 7.53 -19.19
N PHE A 188 -19.29 6.28 -18.87
CA PHE A 188 -19.17 5.74 -17.53
C PHE A 188 -18.04 4.73 -17.43
N ASP A 189 -17.24 4.84 -16.34
CA ASP A 189 -16.27 3.82 -15.92
C ASP A 189 -16.73 3.21 -14.60
N PHE A 190 -16.60 1.88 -14.50
CA PHE A 190 -17.00 1.11 -13.32
C PHE A 190 -15.82 0.26 -12.86
N ASP A 191 -15.60 0.24 -11.55
CA ASP A 191 -14.61 -0.63 -10.91
C ASP A 191 -15.23 -1.28 -9.67
N ILE A 192 -14.96 -2.57 -9.49
CA ILE A 192 -15.29 -3.30 -8.27
C ILE A 192 -14.10 -4.14 -7.83
N ASN A 193 -13.89 -4.19 -6.53
CA ASN A 193 -12.82 -5.00 -5.93
C ASN A 193 -13.36 -5.66 -4.66
N TYR A 194 -12.95 -6.90 -4.43
CA TYR A 194 -13.19 -7.61 -3.18
C TYR A 194 -11.94 -8.40 -2.80
N SER A 195 -11.62 -8.37 -1.53
CA SER A 195 -10.53 -9.17 -0.96
C SER A 195 -10.98 -9.78 0.36
N LYS A 196 -10.70 -11.06 0.53
CA LYS A 196 -10.81 -11.76 1.79
C LYS A 196 -9.45 -12.27 2.22
N ASN A 197 -9.01 -11.88 3.40
CA ASN A 197 -7.73 -12.28 3.95
C ASN A 197 -7.92 -12.98 5.29
N ARG A 198 -7.34 -14.17 5.43
CA ARG A 198 -7.27 -14.89 6.69
C ARG A 198 -5.80 -15.17 6.98
N LYS A 199 -5.30 -14.57 8.05
CA LYS A 199 -3.89 -14.64 8.43
C LYS A 199 -3.76 -15.17 9.85
N TYR A 200 -2.87 -16.14 10.04
CA TYR A 200 -2.42 -16.62 11.34
C TYR A 200 -0.94 -16.35 11.44
N GLY A 201 -0.50 -15.84 12.58
CA GLY A 201 0.90 -15.64 12.85
C GLY A 201 1.58 -16.83 13.51
N TYR A 202 2.83 -16.64 13.91
CA TYR A 202 3.64 -17.65 14.58
C TYR A 202 3.17 -17.93 16.01
N ARG A 203 2.64 -16.91 16.69
CA ARG A 203 2.26 -16.98 18.09
C ARG A 203 0.78 -17.36 18.28
N ASP A 204 0.45 -17.87 19.45
CA ASP A 204 -0.93 -18.11 19.85
C ASP A 204 -1.70 -16.78 19.91
N TYR A 205 -2.95 -16.78 19.50
CA TYR A 205 -3.81 -15.59 19.37
C TYR A 205 -3.35 -14.56 18.33
N ASP A 206 -2.46 -14.92 17.43
CA ASP A 206 -2.09 -14.09 16.29
C ASP A 206 -2.97 -14.43 15.10
N PHE A 207 -4.08 -13.72 14.98
CA PHE A 207 -5.11 -14.03 13.99
C PHE A 207 -5.78 -12.78 13.45
N THR A 208 -5.98 -12.73 12.14
CA THR A 208 -6.73 -11.71 11.42
C THR A 208 -7.64 -12.38 10.39
N ASN A 209 -8.89 -11.91 10.29
CA ASN A 209 -9.85 -12.32 9.27
C ASN A 209 -10.56 -11.08 8.75
N SER A 210 -10.07 -10.54 7.67
CA SER A 210 -10.56 -9.30 7.09
C SER A 210 -11.25 -9.49 5.74
N ASP A 211 -12.24 -8.66 5.52
CA ASP A 211 -12.94 -8.49 4.26
C ASP A 211 -12.80 -7.02 3.82
N TYR A 212 -12.42 -6.80 2.59
CA TYR A 212 -12.40 -5.51 1.93
C TYR A 212 -13.27 -5.52 0.69
N PHE A 213 -14.05 -4.49 0.51
CA PHE A 213 -14.82 -4.25 -0.71
C PHE A 213 -14.65 -2.80 -1.14
N SER A 214 -14.49 -2.56 -2.44
CA SER A 214 -14.62 -1.23 -3.02
C SER A 214 -15.42 -1.27 -4.32
N GLY A 215 -16.15 -0.19 -4.58
CA GLY A 215 -16.85 0.04 -5.83
C GLY A 215 -16.76 1.51 -6.21
N ARG A 216 -16.46 1.78 -7.48
CA ARG A 216 -16.36 3.14 -8.04
C ARG A 216 -17.17 3.24 -9.32
N ILE A 217 -17.86 4.37 -9.45
CA ILE A 217 -18.52 4.82 -10.66
C ILE A 217 -17.94 6.19 -11.00
N ASN A 218 -17.44 6.33 -12.22
CA ASN A 218 -16.95 7.60 -12.74
C ASN A 218 -17.77 7.97 -13.97
N TYR A 219 -18.19 9.23 -14.04
CA TYR A 219 -18.85 9.81 -15.19
C TYR A 219 -17.95 10.85 -15.85
N ASN A 220 -17.60 10.63 -17.10
CA ASN A 220 -16.78 11.53 -17.91
C ASN A 220 -17.68 12.59 -18.57
N ILE A 221 -17.77 13.76 -17.94
CA ILE A 221 -18.58 14.88 -18.42
C ILE A 221 -18.01 15.41 -19.75
N SER A 222 -16.69 15.40 -19.87
CA SER A 222 -15.95 15.78 -21.06
C SER A 222 -14.58 15.08 -21.09
N LYS A 223 -13.76 15.38 -22.11
CA LYS A 223 -12.37 14.89 -22.17
C LYS A 223 -11.50 15.38 -21.00
N THR A 224 -11.88 16.47 -20.37
CA THR A 224 -11.10 17.14 -19.31
C THR A 224 -11.80 17.21 -17.98
N SER A 225 -13.07 16.75 -17.90
CA SER A 225 -13.87 16.87 -16.68
C SER A 225 -14.57 15.56 -16.36
N ASN A 226 -14.49 15.12 -15.12
CA ASN A 226 -15.17 13.93 -14.64
C ASN A 226 -15.62 14.08 -13.18
N ILE A 227 -16.65 13.33 -12.81
CA ILE A 227 -17.12 13.17 -11.46
C ILE A 227 -17.11 11.69 -11.11
N ALA A 228 -16.59 11.33 -9.94
CA ALA A 228 -16.53 9.95 -9.48
C ALA A 228 -17.09 9.81 -8.07
N PHE A 229 -17.83 8.73 -7.86
CA PHE A 229 -18.26 8.29 -6.55
C PHE A 229 -17.61 6.93 -6.25
N LYS A 230 -17.01 6.82 -5.08
CA LYS A 230 -16.40 5.58 -4.57
C LYS A 230 -16.98 5.24 -3.21
N TYR A 231 -17.31 3.98 -3.01
CA TYR A 231 -17.54 3.40 -1.70
C TYR A 231 -16.44 2.39 -1.40
N SER A 232 -15.92 2.38 -0.19
CA SER A 232 -15.08 1.30 0.31
C SER A 232 -15.52 0.85 1.70
N GLY A 233 -15.47 -0.45 1.93
CA GLY A 233 -15.82 -1.09 3.18
C GLY A 233 -14.71 -2.01 3.65
N TYR A 234 -14.28 -1.87 4.90
CA TYR A 234 -13.33 -2.76 5.55
C TYR A 234 -13.93 -3.33 6.82
N ARG A 235 -13.79 -4.63 6.99
CA ARG A 235 -14.25 -5.37 8.17
C ARG A 235 -13.13 -6.30 8.58
N ASP A 236 -12.77 -6.26 9.85
CA ASP A 236 -11.76 -7.16 10.40
C ASP A 236 -12.20 -7.72 11.76
N LYS A 237 -11.85 -8.99 11.96
CA LYS A 237 -11.88 -9.66 13.25
C LYS A 237 -10.49 -10.16 13.55
N TYR A 238 -9.90 -9.72 14.64
CA TYR A 238 -8.53 -10.06 14.96
C TYR A 238 -8.32 -10.31 16.45
N THR A 239 -7.30 -11.10 16.72
CA THR A 239 -6.65 -11.22 18.01
C THR A 239 -5.17 -10.93 17.81
N TYR A 240 -4.46 -10.62 18.87
CA TYR A 240 -3.03 -10.34 18.78
C TYR A 240 -2.29 -10.98 19.95
N PRO A 241 -1.04 -11.43 19.75
CA PRO A 241 -0.24 -11.95 20.84
C PRO A 241 0.25 -10.80 21.73
N SER A 242 -0.09 -10.84 23.01
CA SER A 242 0.37 -9.86 23.98
C SER A 242 1.87 -10.00 24.29
N PHE A 243 2.45 -9.00 24.94
CA PHE A 243 3.86 -9.00 25.33
C PHE A 243 4.18 -10.14 26.28
N LEU A 244 5.37 -10.72 26.13
CA LEU A 244 5.92 -11.76 27.01
C LEU A 244 6.99 -11.15 27.91
N THR A 245 7.03 -11.61 29.14
CA THR A 245 8.20 -11.44 29.99
C THR A 245 9.35 -12.30 29.46
N GLN A 246 10.59 -12.01 29.87
CA GLN A 246 11.75 -12.81 29.46
C GLN A 246 11.57 -14.30 29.85
N LYS A 247 11.04 -14.56 31.02
CA LYS A 247 10.77 -15.92 31.48
C LYS A 247 9.77 -16.65 30.59
N GLU A 248 8.65 -16.00 30.25
CA GLU A 248 7.63 -16.59 29.36
C GLU A 248 8.18 -16.83 27.93
N LEU A 249 9.06 -15.94 27.47
CA LEU A 249 9.73 -16.08 26.17
C LEU A 249 10.68 -17.30 26.15
N ASP A 250 11.41 -17.51 27.26
CA ASP A 250 12.33 -18.64 27.41
C ASP A 250 11.57 -19.95 27.55
N ASP A 251 10.42 -19.94 28.26
CA ASP A 251 9.58 -21.12 28.46
C ASP A 251 8.88 -21.55 27.17
N ASN A 252 8.24 -20.60 26.47
CA ASN A 252 7.54 -20.88 25.19
C ASN A 252 7.36 -19.63 24.36
N ARG A 253 8.14 -19.49 23.31
CA ARG A 253 8.09 -18.34 22.38
C ARG A 253 6.79 -18.20 21.60
N ARG A 254 5.99 -19.25 21.50
CA ARG A 254 4.71 -19.25 20.78
C ARG A 254 3.54 -18.77 21.60
N GLN A 255 3.65 -18.78 22.92
CA GLN A 255 2.55 -18.37 23.77
C GLN A 255 2.18 -16.90 23.62
N SER A 256 0.96 -16.55 23.98
CA SER A 256 0.52 -15.17 24.19
C SER A 256 0.74 -14.77 25.64
N GLY A 257 1.04 -13.49 25.89
CA GLY A 257 1.05 -12.95 27.25
C GLY A 257 -0.35 -12.95 27.90
N ASN A 258 -0.45 -12.41 29.10
CA ASN A 258 -1.65 -12.51 29.94
C ASN A 258 -2.71 -11.41 29.73
N ASP A 259 -2.56 -10.59 28.71
CA ASP A 259 -3.55 -9.55 28.38
C ASP A 259 -4.85 -10.20 27.87
N LYS A 260 -5.96 -9.92 28.59
CA LYS A 260 -7.27 -10.46 28.23
C LYS A 260 -7.80 -9.85 26.94
N GLU A 261 -7.60 -8.55 26.73
CA GLU A 261 -8.05 -7.85 25.52
C GLU A 261 -7.37 -8.41 24.26
N ALA A 262 -6.12 -8.83 24.40
CA ALA A 262 -5.37 -9.47 23.31
C ALA A 262 -6.03 -10.76 22.82
N LYS A 263 -6.67 -11.51 23.71
CA LYS A 263 -7.29 -12.81 23.44
C LYS A 263 -8.76 -12.70 23.06
N GLU A 264 -9.36 -11.53 23.22
CA GLU A 264 -10.75 -11.28 22.81
C GLU A 264 -10.81 -10.99 21.30
N ASN A 265 -11.97 -11.30 20.70
CA ASN A 265 -12.20 -11.03 19.30
C ASN A 265 -12.43 -9.52 19.07
N ASN A 266 -11.37 -8.80 18.78
CA ASN A 266 -11.44 -7.40 18.39
C ASN A 266 -12.05 -7.26 17.01
N ARG A 267 -12.69 -6.13 16.73
CA ARG A 267 -13.36 -5.86 15.45
C ARG A 267 -13.08 -4.45 14.99
N ILE A 268 -12.74 -4.34 13.72
CA ILE A 268 -12.69 -3.05 13.00
C ILE A 268 -13.79 -3.05 11.96
N LYS A 269 -14.49 -1.94 11.87
CA LYS A 269 -15.49 -1.68 10.85
C LYS A 269 -15.28 -0.26 10.31
N LYS A 270 -14.97 -0.14 9.03
CA LYS A 270 -14.81 1.13 8.35
C LYS A 270 -15.70 1.14 7.11
N ASP A 271 -16.45 2.20 6.92
CA ASP A 271 -17.19 2.53 5.70
C ASP A 271 -16.75 3.91 5.26
N GLU A 272 -16.44 4.08 3.99
CA GLU A 272 -15.95 5.32 3.42
C GLU A 272 -16.68 5.60 2.11
N PHE A 273 -17.14 6.82 1.97
CA PHE A 273 -17.75 7.35 0.75
C PHE A 273 -16.91 8.51 0.27
N THR A 274 -16.53 8.50 -0.99
CA THR A 274 -15.71 9.56 -1.58
C THR A 274 -16.39 10.08 -2.82
N LEU A 275 -16.53 11.40 -2.92
CA LEU A 275 -16.97 12.11 -4.12
C LEU A 275 -15.79 12.94 -4.65
N THR A 276 -15.44 12.74 -5.91
CA THR A 276 -14.34 13.45 -6.54
C THR A 276 -14.86 14.16 -7.79
N TYR A 277 -14.54 15.43 -7.95
CA TYR A 277 -14.73 16.17 -9.18
C TYR A 277 -13.40 16.70 -9.67
N ASN A 278 -13.05 16.36 -10.92
CA ASN A 278 -11.83 16.84 -11.57
C ASN A 278 -12.21 17.61 -12.82
N THR A 279 -11.56 18.74 -13.06
CA THR A 279 -11.69 19.48 -14.32
C THR A 279 -10.42 20.29 -14.62
N LYS A 280 -10.16 20.49 -15.90
CA LYS A 280 -9.14 21.45 -16.35
C LYS A 280 -9.79 22.80 -16.63
N ILE A 281 -9.18 23.85 -16.11
CA ILE A 281 -9.61 25.24 -16.32
C ILE A 281 -8.57 25.92 -17.22
N GLY A 282 -8.86 25.94 -18.51
CA GLY A 282 -7.87 26.37 -19.53
C GLY A 282 -6.74 25.35 -19.68
N ASP A 283 -5.61 25.79 -20.22
CA ASP A 283 -4.51 24.89 -20.60
C ASP A 283 -3.53 24.59 -19.44
N LYS A 284 -3.60 25.36 -18.34
CA LYS A 284 -2.56 25.33 -17.29
C LYS A 284 -3.08 25.04 -15.87
N ASN A 285 -4.40 25.03 -15.68
CA ASN A 285 -4.95 24.90 -14.33
C ASN A 285 -5.80 23.64 -14.22
N ASP A 286 -5.53 22.84 -13.19
CA ASP A 286 -6.33 21.69 -12.80
C ASP A 286 -7.09 22.03 -11.52
N LEU A 287 -8.38 21.70 -11.45
CA LEU A 287 -9.20 21.77 -10.26
C LEU A 287 -9.59 20.36 -9.85
N ASN A 288 -9.29 20.02 -8.62
CA ASN A 288 -9.72 18.77 -7.98
C ASN A 288 -10.49 19.12 -6.70
N ILE A 289 -11.71 18.61 -6.60
CA ILE A 289 -12.54 18.72 -5.40
C ILE A 289 -12.76 17.31 -4.88
N LEU A 290 -12.41 17.09 -3.63
CA LEU A 290 -12.52 15.82 -2.94
C LEU A 290 -13.33 16.01 -1.67
N GLY A 291 -14.34 15.17 -1.45
CA GLY A 291 -15.22 15.20 -0.28
C GLY A 291 -15.72 13.82 0.12
#